data_bb1e3a666410eadc72fdbdec2999f17b
#
_entry.id   bb1e3a666410eadc72fdbdec2999f17b
#
_cell.length_a   1.000
_cell.length_b   1.000
_cell.length_c   1.000
_cell.angle_alpha   90.00
_cell.angle_beta   90.00
_cell.angle_gamma   90.00
#
_symmetry.space_group_name_H-M   'P 1'
#
loop_
_entity.id
_entity.type
_entity.pdbx_description
1 polymer ?
#
loop_
_entity_poly.entity_id
_entity_poly.type
_entity_poly.pdbx_seq_one_letter_code
_entity_poly.pdbx_strand_id
1 'polypeptide(L)'
;GLPQDYLEPVYDCKDCKDTGYIDGVKCHCFKNTEISLLYEQSGLREMLESENFSTLSYDFYEGEDLLHFQNTVKTCMDFIDCFNSDYHNLFFYGTVGTGKSFLSGCVAAELLNNGHSVIYFSSAALFDTLARYTFDAKAKESLYNFYEDLYNCEVVILDDLGTEVTNSFVSSQLFGL
;
A
#
# COMPACT_ATOMS: atom_id res chain seq x y z
N GLY A 1 32.24 -9.40 -32.29
CA GLY A 1 32.75 -9.47 -30.92
C GLY A 1 31.58 -9.24 -29.94
N LEU A 2 31.64 -9.87 -28.79
CA LEU A 2 30.68 -9.64 -27.70
C LEU A 2 30.86 -8.21 -27.18
N PRO A 3 29.80 -7.55 -26.68
CA PRO A 3 29.91 -6.26 -26.02
C PRO A 3 30.92 -6.32 -24.87
N GLN A 4 31.56 -5.18 -24.52
CA GLN A 4 32.58 -5.13 -23.46
C GLN A 4 32.01 -5.42 -22.07
N ASP A 5 30.71 -5.20 -21.89
CA ASP A 5 29.91 -5.38 -20.67
C ASP A 5 29.21 -6.75 -20.56
N TYR A 6 29.46 -7.66 -21.50
CA TYR A 6 28.78 -8.96 -21.56
C TYR A 6 28.96 -9.83 -20.29
N LEU A 7 30.03 -9.61 -19.53
CA LEU A 7 30.34 -10.35 -18.32
C LEU A 7 30.00 -9.54 -17.05
N GLU A 8 29.50 -8.32 -17.20
CA GLU A 8 29.09 -7.53 -16.01
C GLU A 8 27.76 -8.04 -15.49
N PRO A 9 27.64 -8.28 -14.17
CA PRO A 9 26.39 -8.71 -13.59
C PRO A 9 25.34 -7.59 -13.72
N VAL A 10 24.16 -7.92 -14.22
CA VAL A 10 22.99 -7.05 -14.24
C VAL A 10 22.20 -7.32 -12.98
N TYR A 11 21.98 -6.29 -12.17
CA TYR A 11 21.21 -6.39 -10.94
C TYR A 11 19.82 -5.79 -11.13
N ASP A 12 18.78 -6.48 -10.64
CA ASP A 12 17.40 -5.98 -10.59
C ASP A 12 17.30 -4.82 -9.58
N CYS A 13 17.88 -4.99 -8.41
CA CYS A 13 18.04 -3.93 -7.42
C CYS A 13 19.49 -3.40 -7.43
N LYS A 14 19.64 -2.17 -7.90
CA LYS A 14 20.97 -1.51 -7.98
C LYS A 14 21.54 -1.15 -6.62
N ASP A 15 20.68 -0.90 -5.62
CA ASP A 15 21.08 -0.42 -4.30
C ASP A 15 21.75 -1.52 -3.49
N CYS A 16 21.14 -2.70 -3.42
CA CYS A 16 21.69 -3.83 -2.67
C CYS A 16 22.41 -4.87 -3.58
N LYS A 17 22.36 -4.69 -4.90
CA LYS A 17 22.91 -5.66 -5.88
C LYS A 17 22.33 -7.06 -5.65
N ASP A 18 21.02 -7.14 -5.49
CA ASP A 18 20.21 -8.35 -5.27
C ASP A 18 20.52 -9.14 -4.00
N THR A 19 21.28 -8.57 -3.09
CA THR A 19 21.56 -9.20 -1.78
C THR A 19 20.39 -9.10 -0.82
N GLY A 20 19.43 -8.18 -1.06
CA GLY A 20 18.31 -7.88 -0.17
C GLY A 20 18.68 -7.05 1.05
N TYR A 21 19.97 -6.73 1.27
CA TYR A 21 20.45 -6.00 2.45
C TYR A 21 21.48 -4.94 2.09
N ILE A 22 21.47 -3.83 2.84
CA ILE A 22 22.47 -2.76 2.81
C ILE A 22 22.91 -2.54 4.25
N ASP A 23 24.19 -2.73 4.55
CA ASP A 23 24.78 -2.55 5.90
C ASP A 23 24.03 -3.31 7.01
N GLY A 24 23.49 -4.50 6.69
CA GLY A 24 22.74 -5.32 7.62
C GLY A 24 21.28 -4.93 7.80
N VAL A 25 20.81 -3.90 7.10
CA VAL A 25 19.40 -3.47 7.07
C VAL A 25 18.73 -4.01 5.81
N LYS A 26 17.48 -4.45 5.92
CA LYS A 26 16.69 -4.91 4.77
C LYS A 26 16.56 -3.79 3.74
N CYS A 27 16.95 -4.09 2.50
CA CYS A 27 16.76 -3.19 1.36
C CYS A 27 15.27 -3.07 1.00
N HIS A 28 14.89 -1.97 0.35
CA HIS A 28 13.51 -1.78 -0.13
C HIS A 28 13.02 -2.94 -1.01
N CYS A 29 13.87 -3.49 -1.87
CA CYS A 29 13.48 -4.62 -2.73
C CYS A 29 13.10 -5.87 -1.93
N PHE A 30 13.80 -6.15 -0.81
CA PHE A 30 13.46 -7.26 0.07
C PHE A 30 12.15 -7.00 0.80
N LYS A 31 11.95 -5.78 1.34
CA LYS A 31 10.69 -5.37 1.98
C LYS A 31 9.51 -5.49 1.00
N ASN A 32 9.68 -5.01 -0.25
CA ASN A 32 8.65 -5.11 -1.27
C ASN A 32 8.32 -6.55 -1.62
N THR A 33 9.31 -7.45 -1.64
CA THR A 33 9.07 -8.88 -1.86
C THR A 33 8.27 -9.50 -0.70
N GLU A 34 8.61 -9.20 0.56
CA GLU A 34 7.84 -9.65 1.72
C GLU A 34 6.38 -9.17 1.65
N ILE A 35 6.17 -7.90 1.34
CA ILE A 35 4.85 -7.30 1.17
C ILE A 35 4.09 -7.92 0.00
N SER A 36 4.76 -8.17 -1.13
CA SER A 36 4.15 -8.83 -2.29
C SER A 36 3.67 -10.24 -1.96
N LEU A 37 4.41 -10.99 -1.15
CA LEU A 37 3.96 -12.32 -0.68
C LEU A 37 2.71 -12.23 0.20
N LEU A 38 2.57 -11.19 1.01
CA LEU A 38 1.34 -10.93 1.79
C LEU A 38 0.18 -10.59 0.86
N TYR A 39 0.42 -9.84 -0.22
CA TYR A 39 -0.59 -9.50 -1.22
C TYR A 39 -1.04 -10.69 -2.06
N GLU A 40 -0.13 -11.59 -2.44
CA GLU A 40 -0.48 -12.83 -3.15
C GLU A 40 -1.45 -13.70 -2.34
N GLN A 41 -1.29 -13.73 -1.02
CA GLN A 41 -2.18 -14.48 -0.13
C GLN A 41 -3.55 -13.80 0.06
N SER A 42 -3.68 -12.52 -0.20
CA SER A 42 -4.88 -11.71 0.04
C SER A 42 -5.71 -11.39 -1.20
N GLY A 43 -5.24 -11.73 -2.41
CA GLY A 43 -5.88 -11.33 -3.68
C GLY A 43 -5.69 -9.84 -4.03
N LEU A 44 -4.94 -9.09 -3.24
CA LEU A 44 -4.68 -7.66 -3.46
C LEU A 44 -3.86 -7.39 -4.72
N ARG A 45 -3.00 -8.32 -5.12
CA ARG A 45 -2.20 -8.17 -6.33
C ARG A 45 -3.07 -8.04 -7.58
N GLU A 46 -4.07 -8.90 -7.74
CA GLU A 46 -5.02 -8.82 -8.87
C GLU A 46 -5.81 -7.50 -8.85
N MET A 47 -6.16 -7.01 -7.66
CA MET A 47 -6.83 -5.72 -7.51
C MET A 47 -5.90 -4.58 -7.97
N LEU A 48 -4.65 -4.53 -7.52
CA LEU A 48 -3.69 -3.50 -7.89
C LEU A 48 -3.31 -3.53 -9.39
N GLU A 49 -3.29 -4.72 -10.01
CA GLU A 49 -3.11 -4.86 -11.46
C GLU A 49 -4.30 -4.28 -12.25
N SER A 50 -5.51 -4.35 -11.70
CA SER A 50 -6.73 -3.82 -12.33
C SER A 50 -7.05 -2.38 -11.94
N GLU A 51 -6.68 -1.93 -10.75
CA GLU A 51 -6.94 -0.61 -10.21
C GLU A 51 -5.69 0.28 -10.29
N ASN A 52 -5.47 0.88 -11.44
CA ASN A 52 -4.36 1.79 -11.68
C ASN A 52 -4.79 2.96 -12.58
N PHE A 53 -3.98 4.02 -12.65
CA PHE A 53 -4.35 5.22 -13.41
C PHE A 53 -4.50 4.98 -14.92
N SER A 54 -3.93 3.89 -15.48
CA SER A 54 -4.11 3.56 -16.90
C SER A 54 -5.49 2.95 -17.20
N THR A 55 -6.15 2.39 -16.19
CA THR A 55 -7.50 1.84 -16.29
C THR A 55 -8.58 2.81 -15.83
N LEU A 56 -8.18 4.02 -15.38
CA LEU A 56 -9.10 5.04 -14.91
C LEU A 56 -9.99 5.55 -16.06
N SER A 57 -11.31 5.53 -15.86
CA SER A 57 -12.27 6.13 -16.78
C SER A 57 -13.07 7.23 -16.10
N TYR A 58 -13.29 8.31 -16.83
CA TYR A 58 -14.17 9.41 -16.43
C TYR A 58 -15.62 9.23 -16.88
N ASP A 59 -15.93 8.18 -17.65
CA ASP A 59 -17.24 7.98 -18.30
C ASP A 59 -18.37 7.74 -17.29
N PHE A 60 -18.03 7.45 -16.05
CA PHE A 60 -18.99 7.23 -14.96
C PHE A 60 -19.45 8.51 -14.26
N TYR A 61 -18.88 9.66 -14.62
CA TYR A 61 -19.10 10.95 -13.96
C TYR A 61 -19.56 12.01 -14.94
N GLU A 62 -20.50 12.88 -14.51
CA GLU A 62 -21.01 13.99 -15.29
C GLU A 62 -21.09 15.28 -14.48
N GLY A 63 -21.06 16.42 -15.15
CA GLY A 63 -21.26 17.72 -14.53
C GLY A 63 -20.28 18.05 -13.40
N GLU A 64 -20.79 18.43 -12.24
CA GLU A 64 -19.98 18.77 -11.07
C GLU A 64 -19.22 17.57 -10.50
N ASP A 65 -19.81 16.38 -10.54
CA ASP A 65 -19.17 15.16 -10.04
C ASP A 65 -17.92 14.82 -10.85
N LEU A 66 -17.95 15.04 -12.16
CA LEU A 66 -16.78 14.88 -13.02
C LEU A 66 -15.64 15.84 -12.61
N LEU A 67 -15.97 17.11 -12.37
CA LEU A 67 -14.97 18.09 -11.94
C LEU A 67 -14.37 17.74 -10.58
N HIS A 68 -15.20 17.29 -9.63
CA HIS A 68 -14.75 16.83 -8.32
C HIS A 68 -13.83 15.61 -8.44
N PHE A 69 -14.20 14.65 -9.26
CA PHE A 69 -13.39 13.46 -9.47
C PHE A 69 -12.05 13.79 -10.14
N GLN A 70 -12.05 14.63 -11.17
CA GLN A 70 -10.82 15.10 -11.82
C GLN A 70 -9.88 15.82 -10.84
N ASN A 71 -10.40 16.67 -9.97
CA ASN A 71 -9.62 17.33 -8.94
C ASN A 71 -9.06 16.32 -7.92
N THR A 72 -9.83 15.30 -7.54
CA THR A 72 -9.38 14.24 -6.64
C THR A 72 -8.24 13.43 -7.27
N VAL A 73 -8.37 13.04 -8.55
CA VAL A 73 -7.31 12.37 -9.31
C VAL A 73 -6.04 13.22 -9.35
N LYS A 74 -6.18 14.51 -9.62
CA LYS A 74 -5.04 15.44 -9.60
C LYS A 74 -4.38 15.47 -8.21
N THR A 75 -5.15 15.55 -7.14
CA THR A 75 -4.62 15.53 -5.76
C THR A 75 -3.85 14.22 -5.48
N CYS A 76 -4.34 13.08 -5.97
CA CYS A 76 -3.62 11.81 -5.86
C CYS A 76 -2.28 11.84 -6.60
N MET A 77 -2.26 12.38 -7.82
CA MET A 77 -1.01 12.51 -8.59
C MET A 77 -0.02 13.47 -7.92
N ASP A 78 -0.49 14.65 -7.49
CA ASP A 78 0.33 15.61 -6.75
C ASP A 78 0.92 14.99 -5.46
N PHE A 79 0.14 14.16 -4.75
CA PHE A 79 0.61 13.40 -3.58
C PHE A 79 1.75 12.45 -3.94
N ILE A 80 1.62 11.69 -5.03
CA ILE A 80 2.64 10.75 -5.49
C ILE A 80 3.91 11.49 -5.92
N ASP A 81 3.77 12.55 -6.69
CA ASP A 81 4.89 13.35 -7.19
C ASP A 81 5.68 14.02 -6.05
N CYS A 82 5.00 14.46 -4.99
CA CYS A 82 5.61 15.11 -3.84
C CYS A 82 5.96 14.13 -2.69
N PHE A 83 5.73 12.83 -2.84
CA PHE A 83 5.81 11.84 -1.76
C PHE A 83 7.13 11.88 -0.99
N ASN A 84 8.26 12.03 -1.69
CA ASN A 84 9.59 12.09 -1.08
C ASN A 84 9.98 13.47 -0.53
N SER A 85 9.21 14.51 -0.82
CA SER A 85 9.56 15.89 -0.50
C SER A 85 8.64 16.54 0.53
N ASP A 86 7.43 16.05 0.66
CA ASP A 86 6.40 16.64 1.52
C ASP A 86 5.57 15.54 2.20
N TYR A 87 5.34 15.71 3.51
CA TYR A 87 4.63 14.71 4.31
C TYR A 87 3.15 15.09 4.43
N HIS A 88 2.30 14.31 3.75
CA HIS A 88 0.85 14.45 3.80
C HIS A 88 0.16 13.11 4.01
N ASN A 89 -1.08 13.16 4.48
CA ASN A 89 -1.99 12.03 4.47
C ASN A 89 -3.13 12.31 3.50
N LEU A 90 -3.58 11.29 2.77
CA LEU A 90 -4.79 11.35 1.97
C LEU A 90 -5.98 10.82 2.78
N PHE A 91 -7.08 11.53 2.74
CA PHE A 91 -8.33 11.10 3.33
C PHE A 91 -9.46 11.17 2.31
N PHE A 92 -9.91 10.02 1.85
CA PHE A 92 -11.02 9.91 0.90
C PHE A 92 -12.33 9.80 1.67
N TYR A 93 -13.27 10.68 1.38
CA TYR A 93 -14.61 10.66 1.95
C TYR A 93 -15.69 10.89 0.87
N GLY A 94 -16.88 10.39 1.10
CA GLY A 94 -18.00 10.48 0.16
C GLY A 94 -18.88 9.23 0.17
N THR A 95 -19.93 9.26 -0.62
CA THR A 95 -20.90 8.17 -0.73
C THR A 95 -20.29 6.91 -1.33
N VAL A 96 -21.00 5.79 -1.21
CA VAL A 96 -20.60 4.51 -1.84
C VAL A 96 -20.61 4.65 -3.37
N GLY A 97 -19.64 4.04 -4.03
CA GLY A 97 -19.57 4.03 -5.50
C GLY A 97 -18.89 5.27 -6.13
N THR A 98 -18.30 6.18 -5.34
CA THR A 98 -17.62 7.38 -5.84
C THR A 98 -16.14 7.18 -6.19
N GLY A 99 -15.67 5.94 -6.30
CA GLY A 99 -14.30 5.62 -6.74
C GLY A 99 -13.21 5.72 -5.68
N LYS A 100 -13.55 5.82 -4.37
CA LYS A 100 -12.56 5.94 -3.29
C LYS A 100 -11.56 4.79 -3.27
N SER A 101 -12.05 3.54 -3.19
CA SER A 101 -11.20 2.34 -3.18
C SER A 101 -10.37 2.23 -4.45
N PHE A 102 -10.97 2.52 -5.61
CA PHE A 102 -10.27 2.54 -6.88
C PHE A 102 -9.09 3.53 -6.87
N LEU A 103 -9.30 4.76 -6.39
CA LEU A 103 -8.21 5.74 -6.29
C LEU A 103 -7.17 5.35 -5.25
N SER A 104 -7.57 4.73 -4.13
CA SER A 104 -6.63 4.17 -3.16
C SER A 104 -5.77 3.07 -3.78
N GLY A 105 -6.37 2.21 -4.62
CA GLY A 105 -5.66 1.20 -5.41
C GLY A 105 -4.68 1.82 -6.42
N CYS A 106 -5.12 2.86 -7.15
CA CYS A 106 -4.26 3.60 -8.08
C CYS A 106 -3.03 4.19 -7.39
N VAL A 107 -3.22 4.83 -6.23
CA VAL A 107 -2.11 5.41 -5.44
C VAL A 107 -1.18 4.32 -4.95
N ALA A 108 -1.72 3.21 -4.44
CA ALA A 108 -0.93 2.06 -3.98
C ALA A 108 -0.07 1.49 -5.12
N ALA A 109 -0.68 1.23 -6.28
CA ALA A 109 0.00 0.67 -7.45
C ALA A 109 1.15 1.57 -7.92
N GLU A 110 0.92 2.89 -8.00
CA GLU A 110 1.94 3.83 -8.46
C GLU A 110 3.09 3.96 -7.46
N LEU A 111 2.81 4.05 -6.16
CA LEU A 111 3.86 4.09 -5.13
C LEU A 111 4.69 2.81 -5.10
N LEU A 112 4.08 1.63 -5.26
CA LEU A 112 4.79 0.36 -5.40
C LEU A 112 5.68 0.34 -6.64
N ASN A 113 5.20 0.82 -7.79
CA ASN A 113 5.97 0.94 -9.03
C ASN A 113 7.16 1.88 -8.86
N ASN A 114 7.03 2.92 -8.04
CA ASN A 114 8.10 3.85 -7.71
C ASN A 114 9.08 3.31 -6.64
N GLY A 115 8.87 2.06 -6.18
CA GLY A 115 9.76 1.37 -5.24
C GLY A 115 9.46 1.63 -3.76
N HIS A 116 8.33 2.28 -3.45
CA HIS A 116 7.90 2.50 -2.06
C HIS A 116 7.25 1.25 -1.47
N SER A 117 7.40 1.07 -0.17
CA SER A 117 6.70 0.02 0.56
C SER A 117 5.27 0.48 0.90
N VAL A 118 4.28 -0.30 0.47
CA VAL A 118 2.86 -0.01 0.69
C VAL A 118 2.19 -1.21 1.33
N ILE A 119 1.43 -1.00 2.38
CA ILE A 119 0.55 -2.01 2.98
C ILE A 119 -0.90 -1.55 2.77
N TYR A 120 -1.72 -2.41 2.17
CA TYR A 120 -3.13 -2.15 1.89
C TYR A 120 -4.01 -3.15 2.62
N PHE A 121 -4.91 -2.63 3.46
CA PHE A 121 -5.92 -3.43 4.14
C PHE A 121 -7.31 -2.81 3.99
N SER A 122 -8.34 -3.66 3.87
CA SER A 122 -9.65 -3.23 4.34
C SER A 122 -9.62 -3.14 5.86
N SER A 123 -10.33 -2.18 6.45
CA SER A 123 -10.37 -2.01 7.91
C SER A 123 -10.79 -3.29 8.62
N ALA A 124 -11.79 -4.00 8.10
CA ALA A 124 -12.24 -5.29 8.63
C ALA A 124 -11.10 -6.33 8.65
N ALA A 125 -10.36 -6.50 7.55
CA ALA A 125 -9.28 -7.48 7.47
C ALA A 125 -8.12 -7.14 8.41
N LEU A 126 -7.78 -5.85 8.57
CA LEU A 126 -6.76 -5.42 9.53
C LEU A 126 -7.16 -5.79 10.96
N PHE A 127 -8.36 -5.42 11.40
CA PHE A 127 -8.79 -5.64 12.78
C PHE A 127 -9.02 -7.12 13.09
N ASP A 128 -9.48 -7.92 12.13
CA ASP A 128 -9.56 -9.38 12.27
C ASP A 128 -8.17 -10.01 12.44
N THR A 129 -7.19 -9.53 11.70
CA THR A 129 -5.80 -10.00 11.81
C THR A 129 -5.20 -9.63 13.16
N LEU A 130 -5.36 -8.38 13.58
CA LEU A 130 -4.91 -7.91 14.91
C LEU A 130 -5.60 -8.67 16.04
N ALA A 131 -6.91 -8.90 15.96
CA ALA A 131 -7.64 -9.67 16.95
C ALA A 131 -7.13 -11.11 17.04
N ARG A 132 -6.97 -11.77 15.89
CA ARG A 132 -6.43 -13.14 15.84
C ARG A 132 -5.07 -13.24 16.50
N TYR A 133 -4.14 -12.35 16.21
CA TYR A 133 -2.81 -12.38 16.81
C TYR A 133 -2.81 -11.98 18.29
N THR A 134 -3.66 -11.03 18.69
CA THR A 134 -3.74 -10.57 20.09
C THR A 134 -4.29 -11.63 21.01
N PHE A 135 -5.30 -12.38 20.57
CA PHE A 135 -5.97 -13.39 21.41
C PHE A 135 -5.38 -14.80 21.30
N ASP A 136 -4.45 -15.04 20.39
CA ASP A 136 -3.69 -16.28 20.31
C ASP A 136 -2.38 -16.18 21.12
N ALA A 137 -2.32 -16.89 22.25
CA ALA A 137 -1.13 -16.89 23.11
C ALA A 137 0.15 -17.39 22.40
N LYS A 138 0.00 -18.16 21.31
CA LYS A 138 1.12 -18.69 20.51
C LYS A 138 1.56 -17.73 19.41
N ALA A 139 0.77 -16.71 19.08
CA ALA A 139 1.00 -15.79 17.97
C ALA A 139 1.66 -14.47 18.38
N LYS A 140 2.26 -14.37 19.57
CA LYS A 140 2.89 -13.13 20.06
C LYS A 140 4.02 -12.63 19.15
N GLU A 141 4.82 -13.54 18.64
CA GLU A 141 5.89 -13.20 17.69
C GLU A 141 5.31 -12.69 16.36
N SER A 142 4.24 -13.33 15.88
CA SER A 142 3.53 -12.88 14.67
C SER A 142 2.91 -11.51 14.86
N LEU A 143 2.36 -11.21 16.04
CA LEU A 143 1.82 -9.88 16.36
C LEU A 143 2.93 -8.83 16.35
N TYR A 144 4.07 -9.12 16.98
CA TYR A 144 5.21 -8.22 17.00
C TYR A 144 5.71 -7.93 15.58
N ASN A 145 5.94 -8.97 14.78
CA ASN A 145 6.40 -8.82 13.40
C ASN A 145 5.39 -8.03 12.55
N PHE A 146 4.09 -8.26 12.75
CA PHE A 146 3.04 -7.53 12.06
C PHE A 146 3.06 -6.02 12.37
N TYR A 147 3.27 -5.65 13.64
CA TYR A 147 3.44 -4.24 14.00
C TYR A 147 4.74 -3.65 13.45
N GLU A 148 5.84 -4.41 13.48
CA GLU A 148 7.11 -3.98 12.87
C GLU A 148 6.93 -3.70 11.38
N ASP A 149 6.19 -4.55 10.66
CA ASP A 149 5.89 -4.34 9.24
C ASP A 149 5.06 -3.07 9.01
N LEU A 150 4.02 -2.84 9.83
CA LEU A 150 3.19 -1.63 9.75
C LEU A 150 3.99 -0.36 10.03
N TYR A 151 4.83 -0.35 11.07
CA TYR A 151 5.59 0.84 11.46
C TYR A 151 6.79 1.12 10.54
N ASN A 152 7.32 0.10 9.87
CA ASN A 152 8.43 0.26 8.93
C ASN A 152 7.98 0.44 7.48
N CYS A 153 6.68 0.35 7.21
CA CYS A 153 6.12 0.62 5.90
C CYS A 153 6.02 2.13 5.65
N GLU A 154 6.34 2.57 4.43
CA GLU A 154 6.26 3.99 4.10
C GLU A 154 4.82 4.48 3.95
N VAL A 155 3.91 3.59 3.51
CA VAL A 155 2.49 3.89 3.33
C VAL A 155 1.62 2.76 3.85
N VAL A 156 0.65 3.11 4.67
CA VAL A 156 -0.43 2.22 5.09
C VAL A 156 -1.75 2.77 4.56
N ILE A 157 -2.46 1.96 3.80
CA ILE A 157 -3.79 2.28 3.27
C ILE A 157 -4.82 1.47 4.04
N LEU A 158 -5.77 2.19 4.64
CA LEU A 158 -6.94 1.62 5.30
C LEU A 158 -8.18 1.96 4.50
N ASP A 159 -8.72 0.98 3.81
CA ASP A 159 -9.92 1.13 3.01
C ASP A 159 -11.17 0.69 3.80
N ASP A 160 -12.33 1.20 3.37
CA ASP A 160 -13.65 0.91 3.95
C ASP A 160 -13.75 1.15 5.47
N LEU A 161 -13.14 2.23 5.96
CA LEU A 161 -13.28 2.65 7.36
C LEU A 161 -14.76 2.84 7.73
N GLY A 162 -15.17 2.22 8.85
CA GLY A 162 -16.56 2.23 9.34
C GLY A 162 -17.35 0.97 8.99
N THR A 163 -16.78 0.01 8.27
CA THR A 163 -17.40 -1.31 8.00
C THR A 163 -17.05 -2.34 9.08
N GLU A 164 -16.02 -2.07 9.88
CA GLU A 164 -15.60 -2.89 11.01
C GLU A 164 -16.63 -2.90 12.15
N VAL A 165 -16.67 -4.01 12.88
CA VAL A 165 -17.50 -4.10 14.09
C VAL A 165 -16.93 -3.17 15.15
N THR A 166 -17.61 -2.08 15.43
CA THR A 166 -17.20 -1.08 16.42
C THR A 166 -17.21 -1.69 17.82
N ASN A 167 -16.03 -1.88 18.40
CA ASN A 167 -15.85 -2.30 19.79
C ASN A 167 -14.63 -1.60 20.41
N SER A 168 -14.43 -1.77 21.71
CA SER A 168 -13.33 -1.12 22.43
C SER A 168 -11.95 -1.55 21.92
N PHE A 169 -11.82 -2.78 21.44
CA PHE A 169 -10.58 -3.28 20.85
C PHE A 169 -10.25 -2.55 19.54
N VAL A 170 -11.19 -2.51 18.61
CA VAL A 170 -11.03 -1.81 17.31
C VAL A 170 -10.68 -0.34 17.54
N SER A 171 -11.43 0.34 18.42
CA SER A 171 -11.14 1.74 18.76
C SER A 171 -9.73 1.92 19.33
N SER A 172 -9.29 1.05 20.24
CA SER A 172 -7.94 1.15 20.82
C SER A 172 -6.84 0.92 19.81
N GLN A 173 -7.04 0.01 18.86
CA GLN A 173 -6.07 -0.27 17.80
C GLN A 173 -5.99 0.88 16.78
N LEU A 174 -7.14 1.44 16.39
CA LEU A 174 -7.18 2.56 15.44
C LEU A 174 -6.45 3.81 15.98
N PHE A 175 -6.52 4.06 17.31
CA PHE A 175 -5.78 5.16 17.94
C PHE A 175 -4.30 4.85 18.19
N GLY A 176 -3.87 3.61 18.03
CA GLY A 176 -2.50 3.16 18.23
C GLY A 176 -1.68 3.05 16.93
N LEU A 177 -2.34 3.13 15.77
CA LEU A 177 -1.72 3.16 14.45
C LEU A 177 -1.38 4.60 14.04
#